data_3d913048f09970eb9f0ffd3479984f59
#
_entry.id   3d913048f09970eb9f0ffd3479984f59
#
_cell.length_a   1.000
_cell.length_b   1.000
_cell.length_c   1.000
_cell.angle_alpha   90.00
_cell.angle_beta   90.00
_cell.angle_gamma   90.00
#
_symmetry.space_group_name_H-M   'P 1'
#
loop_
_entity.id
_entity.type
_entity.pdbx_description
1 polymer ?
#
loop_
_entity_poly.entity_id
_entity_poly.type
_entity_poly.pdbx_seq_one_letter_code
_entity_poly.pdbx_strand_id
1 'polypeptide(L)'
;MEPFAAILREARESAGLGVDALARVLDLPADEIGGYENDRPVPQQVLERYATTFGTPFGDFLEGAAARAPATLLFRSAAQHGADLGELLQGSDLRVLGDFLVCVSEVADIQGRLSHAHQGAGTNLRAPDIAEPEWEQGRELALALRRELGLRNDPIDSMLELLRGHFDVLLFFVEPGQLDAAVQGASTLVPRPAILVNLIGGRRAWWSTRVSLAHELCHLLFDFRGRAQPYLVSPPGSGDWRLVDRFRGIERRANAFAVHLLVPGEGLRQLVGDAAPDSDHIIDAVCRHFGVGRTVAIRRLGQEYHLTQSWQDRKLQVQGDDHDDEHPDADIPVGLRAGVVRTWVERAFAQGVLDGLEARSILNIPIHQPLEIDDILLEPPLISEEQAARTKAEAFVYESGYRDPCSEAARRTDTGWTVDVRCVQVEPHARLTKVVRLSPEFELLGS
;
A
#
# COMPACT_ATOMS: atom_id res chain seq x y z
N MET A 1 14.36 15.32 -30.11
CA MET A 1 13.85 14.18 -29.32
C MET A 1 13.20 14.77 -28.09
N GLU A 2 11.93 14.57 -27.92
CA GLU A 2 11.26 15.00 -26.72
C GLU A 2 11.89 14.28 -25.51
N PRO A 3 12.28 14.98 -24.46
CA PRO A 3 13.00 14.37 -23.33
C PRO A 3 12.20 13.26 -22.65
N PHE A 4 10.87 13.29 -22.75
CA PHE A 4 9.99 12.33 -22.09
C PHE A 4 9.98 10.94 -22.72
N ALA A 5 10.13 10.79 -24.03
CA ALA A 5 10.11 9.48 -24.70
C ALA A 5 11.15 8.51 -24.14
N ALA A 6 12.35 9.03 -23.84
CA ALA A 6 13.42 8.24 -23.24
C ALA A 6 13.08 7.84 -21.79
N ILE A 7 12.56 8.78 -20.99
CA ILE A 7 12.18 8.55 -19.59
C ILE A 7 11.07 7.47 -19.50
N LEU A 8 10.04 7.58 -20.35
CA LEU A 8 8.93 6.62 -20.37
C LEU A 8 9.41 5.22 -20.72
N ARG A 9 10.22 5.08 -21.76
CA ARG A 9 10.79 3.81 -22.18
C ARG A 9 11.69 3.21 -21.11
N GLU A 10 12.58 4.00 -20.52
CA GLU A 10 13.50 3.56 -19.47
C GLU A 10 12.74 3.08 -18.22
N ALA A 11 11.70 3.80 -17.80
CA ALA A 11 10.86 3.42 -16.68
C ALA A 11 10.20 2.05 -16.95
N ARG A 12 9.59 1.85 -18.11
CA ARG A 12 8.97 0.58 -18.50
C ARG A 12 9.99 -0.57 -18.55
N GLU A 13 11.11 -0.36 -19.22
CA GLU A 13 12.16 -1.39 -19.39
C GLU A 13 12.81 -1.77 -18.06
N SER A 14 13.07 -0.79 -17.20
CA SER A 14 13.59 -1.03 -15.83
C SER A 14 12.64 -1.86 -14.99
N ALA A 15 11.33 -1.73 -15.20
CA ALA A 15 10.31 -2.55 -14.56
C ALA A 15 10.11 -3.92 -15.22
N GLY A 16 10.82 -4.22 -16.32
CA GLY A 16 10.67 -5.48 -17.05
C GLY A 16 9.33 -5.64 -17.77
N LEU A 17 8.60 -4.53 -18.01
CA LEU A 17 7.28 -4.55 -18.63
C LEU A 17 7.36 -4.49 -20.15
N GLY A 18 6.60 -5.34 -20.85
CA GLY A 18 6.30 -5.17 -22.26
C GLY A 18 5.29 -4.05 -22.50
N VAL A 19 5.24 -3.51 -23.73
CA VAL A 19 4.30 -2.44 -24.11
C VAL A 19 2.85 -2.84 -23.83
N ASP A 20 2.43 -4.07 -24.16
CA ASP A 20 1.07 -4.55 -23.95
C ASP A 20 0.74 -4.70 -22.45
N ALA A 21 1.71 -5.08 -21.63
CA ALA A 21 1.52 -5.17 -20.17
C ALA A 21 1.33 -3.77 -19.57
N LEU A 22 2.18 -2.82 -19.94
CA LEU A 22 2.05 -1.43 -19.48
C LEU A 22 0.76 -0.76 -19.99
N ALA A 23 0.35 -1.05 -21.23
CA ALA A 23 -0.90 -0.55 -21.79
C ALA A 23 -2.11 -0.96 -20.94
N ARG A 24 -2.17 -2.21 -20.50
CA ARG A 24 -3.20 -2.70 -19.57
C ARG A 24 -3.14 -2.01 -18.21
N VAL A 25 -1.94 -1.81 -17.67
CA VAL A 25 -1.73 -1.14 -16.37
C VAL A 25 -2.18 0.31 -16.41
N LEU A 26 -1.82 1.03 -17.48
CA LEU A 26 -2.17 2.43 -17.66
C LEU A 26 -3.58 2.64 -18.22
N ASP A 27 -4.28 1.57 -18.60
CA ASP A 27 -5.57 1.62 -19.29
C ASP A 27 -5.49 2.53 -20.55
N LEU A 28 -4.48 2.25 -21.37
CA LEU A 28 -4.21 2.95 -22.63
C LEU A 28 -4.00 1.94 -23.77
N PRO A 29 -4.30 2.30 -25.02
CA PRO A 29 -3.95 1.49 -26.16
C PRO A 29 -2.42 1.28 -26.30
N ALA A 30 -2.00 0.06 -26.67
CA ALA A 30 -0.57 -0.27 -26.82
C ALA A 30 0.14 0.58 -27.88
N ASP A 31 -0.56 0.95 -28.95
CA ASP A 31 -0.04 1.84 -30.00
C ASP A 31 0.18 3.28 -29.49
N GLU A 32 -0.57 3.72 -28.50
CA GLU A 32 -0.32 5.01 -27.84
C GLU A 32 0.94 4.96 -26.97
N ILE A 33 1.13 3.91 -26.18
CA ILE A 33 2.37 3.69 -25.43
C ILE A 33 3.57 3.72 -26.35
N GLY A 34 3.51 2.92 -27.44
CA GLY A 34 4.56 2.93 -28.46
C GLY A 34 4.77 4.29 -29.10
N GLY A 35 3.70 5.05 -29.33
CA GLY A 35 3.77 6.41 -29.86
C GLY A 35 4.47 7.38 -28.92
N TYR A 36 4.12 7.34 -27.61
CA TYR A 36 4.73 8.19 -26.59
C TYR A 36 6.22 7.90 -26.37
N GLU A 37 6.60 6.62 -26.46
CA GLU A 37 7.99 6.20 -26.38
C GLU A 37 8.79 6.46 -27.68
N ASN A 38 8.13 6.89 -28.77
CA ASN A 38 8.72 7.25 -30.07
C ASN A 38 8.41 8.70 -30.48
N ASP A 39 8.56 9.62 -29.53
CA ASP A 39 8.50 11.08 -29.73
C ASP A 39 7.10 11.66 -30.06
N ARG A 40 5.99 10.93 -29.83
CA ARG A 40 4.66 11.56 -29.85
C ARG A 40 4.52 12.45 -28.60
N PRO A 41 3.92 13.65 -28.71
CA PRO A 41 3.62 14.49 -27.54
C PRO A 41 2.84 13.71 -26.48
N VAL A 42 3.32 13.76 -25.25
CA VAL A 42 2.74 13.03 -24.12
C VAL A 42 1.84 13.97 -23.32
N PRO A 43 0.55 13.66 -23.15
CA PRO A 43 -0.31 14.42 -22.25
C PRO A 43 0.20 14.36 -20.82
N GLN A 44 0.09 15.46 -20.06
CA GLN A 44 0.53 15.53 -18.65
C GLN A 44 -0.08 14.40 -17.81
N GLN A 45 -1.35 14.12 -17.97
CA GLN A 45 -2.04 13.03 -17.25
C GLN A 45 -1.43 11.65 -17.51
N VAL A 46 -0.93 11.42 -18.72
CA VAL A 46 -0.21 10.18 -19.03
C VAL A 46 1.11 10.12 -18.29
N LEU A 47 1.84 11.25 -18.23
CA LEU A 47 3.08 11.34 -17.46
C LEU A 47 2.82 11.13 -15.97
N GLU A 48 1.76 11.71 -15.40
CA GLU A 48 1.35 11.52 -14.01
C GLU A 48 1.01 10.05 -13.73
N ARG A 49 0.31 9.37 -14.66
CA ARG A 49 0.02 7.93 -14.53
C ARG A 49 1.28 7.07 -14.56
N TYR A 50 2.22 7.38 -15.45
CA TYR A 50 3.51 6.70 -15.45
C TYR A 50 4.21 6.91 -14.10
N ALA A 51 4.34 8.15 -13.66
CA ALA A 51 4.97 8.48 -12.39
C ALA A 51 4.36 7.69 -11.22
N THR A 52 3.04 7.73 -11.09
CA THR A 52 2.32 6.99 -10.04
C THR A 52 2.52 5.47 -10.18
N THR A 53 2.40 4.92 -11.40
CA THR A 53 2.56 3.48 -11.63
C THR A 53 3.95 2.99 -11.24
N PHE A 54 4.96 3.81 -11.47
CA PHE A 54 6.35 3.50 -11.10
C PHE A 54 6.73 3.97 -9.69
N GLY A 55 5.76 4.45 -8.91
CA GLY A 55 5.96 4.84 -7.52
C GLY A 55 6.94 5.99 -7.34
N THR A 56 6.93 6.95 -8.26
CA THR A 56 7.84 8.09 -8.27
C THR A 56 7.04 9.38 -8.20
N PRO A 57 7.38 10.35 -7.32
CA PRO A 57 6.76 11.67 -7.33
C PRO A 57 6.87 12.30 -8.72
N PHE A 58 5.84 13.02 -9.15
CA PHE A 58 5.74 13.50 -10.53
C PHE A 58 6.92 14.41 -10.93
N GLY A 59 7.34 15.29 -10.04
CA GLY A 59 8.52 16.16 -10.28
C GLY A 59 9.79 15.35 -10.53
N ASP A 60 10.06 14.39 -9.65
CA ASP A 60 11.24 13.51 -9.74
C ASP A 60 11.19 12.63 -11.01
N PHE A 61 9.99 12.18 -11.38
CA PHE A 61 9.79 11.42 -12.61
C PHE A 61 10.18 12.24 -13.86
N LEU A 62 9.79 13.51 -13.92
CA LEU A 62 10.14 14.40 -15.01
C LEU A 62 11.66 14.68 -15.10
N GLU A 63 12.36 14.60 -13.97
CA GLU A 63 13.82 14.70 -13.90
C GLU A 63 14.55 13.40 -14.25
N GLY A 64 13.81 12.34 -14.56
CA GLY A 64 14.35 11.02 -14.88
C GLY A 64 14.77 10.22 -13.64
N ALA A 65 14.25 10.55 -12.46
CA ALA A 65 14.58 9.84 -11.21
C ALA A 65 14.01 8.41 -11.17
N ALA A 66 12.94 8.13 -11.91
CA ALA A 66 12.34 6.79 -11.99
C ALA A 66 13.33 5.69 -12.38
N ALA A 67 14.32 6.04 -13.20
CA ALA A 67 15.39 5.12 -13.60
C ALA A 67 16.54 5.01 -12.58
N ARG A 68 16.61 5.94 -11.61
CA ARG A 68 17.78 6.09 -10.73
C ARG A 68 17.64 5.41 -9.38
N ALA A 69 16.43 5.24 -8.89
CA ALA A 69 16.18 4.62 -7.58
C ALA A 69 14.87 3.81 -7.59
N PRO A 70 14.83 2.64 -8.26
CA PRO A 70 13.67 1.79 -8.21
C PRO A 70 13.40 1.36 -6.76
N ALA A 71 12.20 1.63 -6.24
CA ALA A 71 11.78 1.16 -4.94
C ALA A 71 11.65 -0.37 -4.95
N THR A 72 12.16 -1.03 -3.92
CA THR A 72 12.00 -2.47 -3.74
C THR A 72 10.69 -2.73 -3.00
N LEU A 73 9.83 -3.53 -3.60
CA LEU A 73 8.51 -3.85 -3.08
C LEU A 73 8.31 -5.36 -3.04
N LEU A 74 7.92 -5.90 -1.89
CA LEU A 74 7.48 -7.28 -1.72
C LEU A 74 5.98 -7.32 -1.43
N PHE A 75 5.30 -8.27 -2.06
CA PHE A 75 3.87 -8.45 -1.90
C PHE A 75 3.58 -9.74 -1.14
N ARG A 76 2.69 -9.66 -0.18
CA ARG A 76 2.05 -10.83 0.37
C ARG A 76 0.86 -11.20 -0.50
N SER A 77 0.92 -12.36 -1.15
CA SER A 77 -0.17 -12.91 -1.94
C SER A 77 -0.95 -13.95 -1.15
N ALA A 78 -2.28 -13.88 -1.18
CA ALA A 78 -3.14 -14.94 -0.65
C ALA A 78 -3.13 -16.19 -1.53
N ALA A 79 -2.59 -16.11 -2.72
CA ALA A 79 -2.50 -17.23 -3.67
C ALA A 79 -1.48 -18.27 -3.21
N GLN A 80 -1.83 -19.09 -2.23
CA GLN A 80 -1.02 -20.21 -1.75
C GLN A 80 -0.89 -21.35 -2.78
N HIS A 81 -1.45 -21.23 -3.98
CA HIS A 81 -1.65 -22.31 -4.94
C HIS A 81 -1.00 -22.12 -6.29
N GLY A 82 0.09 -21.36 -6.37
CA GLY A 82 0.92 -21.34 -7.58
C GLY A 82 0.39 -20.54 -8.78
N ALA A 83 -0.59 -19.68 -8.56
CA ALA A 83 -0.96 -18.69 -9.57
C ALA A 83 0.16 -17.65 -9.69
N ASP A 84 0.48 -17.28 -10.91
CA ASP A 84 1.50 -16.26 -11.18
C ASP A 84 1.00 -14.89 -10.70
N LEU A 85 1.80 -14.22 -9.89
CA LEU A 85 1.44 -12.90 -9.34
C LEU A 85 1.12 -11.88 -10.44
N GLY A 86 1.76 -12.01 -11.61
CA GLY A 86 1.48 -11.15 -12.77
C GLY A 86 0.12 -11.38 -13.42
N GLU A 87 -0.50 -12.57 -13.23
CA GLU A 87 -1.88 -12.82 -13.61
C GLU A 87 -2.88 -12.32 -12.57
N LEU A 88 -2.45 -12.14 -11.32
CA LEU A 88 -3.28 -11.73 -10.20
C LEU A 88 -3.38 -10.21 -10.05
N LEU A 89 -2.32 -9.47 -10.40
CA LEU A 89 -2.30 -8.01 -10.26
C LEU A 89 -2.92 -7.34 -11.50
N GLN A 90 -3.98 -6.61 -11.27
CA GLN A 90 -4.60 -5.76 -12.30
C GLN A 90 -3.91 -4.38 -12.36
N GLY A 91 -4.18 -3.62 -13.40
CA GLY A 91 -3.68 -2.25 -13.52
C GLY A 91 -4.07 -1.34 -12.36
N SER A 92 -5.25 -1.56 -11.77
CA SER A 92 -5.72 -0.88 -10.55
C SER A 92 -4.82 -1.14 -9.35
N ASP A 93 -4.40 -2.39 -9.15
CA ASP A 93 -3.54 -2.77 -8.02
C ASP A 93 -2.16 -2.11 -8.13
N LEU A 94 -1.58 -2.12 -9.33
CA LEU A 94 -0.29 -1.48 -9.57
C LEU A 94 -0.34 0.03 -9.35
N ARG A 95 -1.47 0.68 -9.65
CA ARG A 95 -1.65 2.11 -9.34
C ARG A 95 -1.70 2.39 -7.85
N VAL A 96 -2.44 1.58 -7.09
CA VAL A 96 -2.52 1.74 -5.62
C VAL A 96 -1.15 1.49 -4.97
N LEU A 97 -0.43 0.47 -5.44
CA LEU A 97 0.91 0.17 -4.96
C LEU A 97 1.91 1.26 -5.36
N GLY A 98 1.78 1.82 -6.57
CA GLY A 98 2.56 2.97 -7.01
C GLY A 98 2.27 4.22 -6.18
N ASP A 99 0.99 4.53 -5.91
CA ASP A 99 0.62 5.66 -5.04
C ASP A 99 1.12 5.48 -3.60
N PHE A 100 1.12 4.25 -3.09
CA PHE A 100 1.78 3.93 -1.82
C PHE A 100 3.27 4.32 -1.83
N LEU A 101 4.02 3.99 -2.88
CA LEU A 101 5.43 4.36 -3.00
C LEU A 101 5.64 5.87 -3.13
N VAL A 102 4.75 6.55 -3.87
CA VAL A 102 4.73 8.02 -3.93
C VAL A 102 4.54 8.62 -2.55
N CYS A 103 3.55 8.14 -1.78
CA CYS A 103 3.32 8.59 -0.40
C CYS A 103 4.54 8.37 0.50
N VAL A 104 5.22 7.23 0.38
CA VAL A 104 6.47 6.97 1.13
C VAL A 104 7.55 7.98 0.77
N SER A 105 7.70 8.30 -0.51
CA SER A 105 8.68 9.28 -1.00
C SER A 105 8.36 10.70 -0.54
N GLU A 106 7.10 11.11 -0.60
CA GLU A 106 6.63 12.42 -0.13
C GLU A 106 6.88 12.58 1.38
N VAL A 107 6.58 11.56 2.19
CA VAL A 107 6.87 11.58 3.62
C VAL A 107 8.37 11.65 3.89
N ALA A 108 9.18 10.91 3.13
CA ALA A 108 10.64 10.96 3.27
C ALA A 108 11.21 12.35 2.93
N ASP A 109 10.70 13.01 1.89
CA ASP A 109 11.08 14.38 1.53
C ASP A 109 10.70 15.37 2.65
N ILE A 110 9.44 15.32 3.12
CA ILE A 110 8.99 16.16 4.24
C ILE A 110 9.89 15.98 5.47
N GLN A 111 10.21 14.75 5.82
CA GLN A 111 11.09 14.44 6.95
C GLN A 111 12.50 15.00 6.73
N GLY A 112 13.03 14.90 5.51
CA GLY A 112 14.30 15.52 5.12
C GLY A 112 14.29 17.04 5.27
N ARG A 113 13.25 17.69 4.78
CA ARG A 113 13.06 19.16 4.90
C ARG A 113 12.90 19.60 6.36
N LEU A 114 12.29 18.79 7.20
CA LEU A 114 12.18 19.02 8.65
C LEU A 114 13.46 18.64 9.42
N SER A 115 14.52 18.21 8.76
CA SER A 115 15.73 17.68 9.37
C SER A 115 15.47 16.53 10.36
N HIS A 116 14.42 15.77 10.12
CA HIS A 116 14.04 14.62 10.92
C HIS A 116 14.83 13.39 10.47
N ALA A 117 15.86 13.02 11.23
CA ALA A 117 16.62 11.81 10.92
C ALA A 117 15.80 10.55 11.20
N HIS A 118 15.94 9.55 10.35
CA HIS A 118 15.40 8.20 10.61
C HIS A 118 16.02 7.64 11.89
N GLN A 119 15.19 7.29 12.87
CA GLN A 119 15.59 6.80 14.19
C GLN A 119 15.26 5.32 14.42
N GLY A 120 14.78 4.63 13.38
CA GLY A 120 14.40 3.23 13.51
C GLY A 120 15.57 2.36 13.95
N ALA A 121 15.33 1.59 14.98
CA ALA A 121 16.26 0.55 15.40
C ALA A 121 16.26 -0.55 14.33
N GLY A 122 17.37 -0.68 13.62
CA GLY A 122 17.59 -1.89 12.82
C GLY A 122 17.69 -3.11 13.75
N THR A 123 17.71 -4.29 13.19
CA THR A 123 18.07 -5.51 13.94
C THR A 123 19.47 -5.96 13.56
N ASN A 124 20.21 -6.49 14.54
CA ASN A 124 21.48 -7.17 14.30
C ASN A 124 21.30 -8.61 13.82
N LEU A 125 20.07 -9.12 13.84
CA LEU A 125 19.73 -10.44 13.40
C LEU A 125 20.00 -10.60 11.89
N ARG A 126 20.47 -11.75 11.50
CA ARG A 126 20.67 -12.13 10.09
C ARG A 126 19.71 -13.26 9.74
N ALA A 127 19.21 -13.25 8.52
CA ALA A 127 18.51 -14.41 8.01
C ALA A 127 19.44 -15.63 8.14
N PRO A 128 18.93 -16.75 8.70
CA PRO A 128 19.72 -17.96 8.86
C PRO A 128 20.15 -18.50 7.49
N ASP A 129 21.24 -19.26 7.48
CA ASP A 129 21.72 -19.95 6.29
C ASP A 129 20.66 -20.91 5.73
N ILE A 130 20.67 -21.10 4.42
CA ILE A 130 19.63 -21.77 3.60
C ILE A 130 19.42 -23.27 3.97
N ALA A 131 20.15 -23.82 4.93
CA ALA A 131 20.13 -25.23 5.28
C ALA A 131 18.88 -25.70 6.06
N GLU A 132 18.13 -24.78 6.69
CA GLU A 132 16.96 -25.10 7.49
C GLU A 132 15.65 -24.84 6.74
N PRO A 133 14.57 -25.60 7.02
CA PRO A 133 13.27 -25.34 6.45
C PRO A 133 12.80 -23.91 6.77
N GLU A 134 12.18 -23.22 5.82
CA GLU A 134 11.82 -21.81 5.91
C GLU A 134 10.89 -21.50 7.11
N TRP A 135 10.01 -22.44 7.46
CA TRP A 135 9.14 -22.28 8.63
C TRP A 135 9.92 -22.31 9.96
N GLU A 136 11.01 -23.06 10.01
CA GLU A 136 11.90 -23.12 11.18
C GLU A 136 12.74 -21.85 11.26
N GLN A 137 13.26 -21.36 10.13
CA GLN A 137 13.92 -20.06 10.05
C GLN A 137 13.02 -18.93 10.59
N GLY A 138 11.75 -18.90 10.18
CA GLY A 138 10.78 -17.89 10.65
C GLY A 138 10.56 -17.95 12.16
N ARG A 139 10.42 -19.15 12.71
CA ARG A 139 10.32 -19.36 14.17
C ARG A 139 11.55 -18.85 14.91
N GLU A 140 12.73 -19.24 14.46
CA GLU A 140 14.00 -18.87 15.08
C GLU A 140 14.23 -17.36 15.07
N LEU A 141 13.94 -16.71 13.92
CA LEU A 141 14.03 -15.26 13.78
C LEU A 141 13.05 -14.53 14.71
N ALA A 142 11.83 -15.02 14.83
CA ALA A 142 10.83 -14.45 15.73
C ALA A 142 11.28 -14.52 17.20
N LEU A 143 11.77 -15.68 17.63
CA LEU A 143 12.28 -15.86 19.00
C LEU A 143 13.56 -15.05 19.27
N ALA A 144 14.42 -14.91 18.27
CA ALA A 144 15.61 -14.08 18.36
C ALA A 144 15.24 -12.60 18.47
N LEU A 145 14.29 -12.13 17.66
CA LEU A 145 13.78 -10.75 17.73
C LEU A 145 13.11 -10.47 19.08
N ARG A 146 12.28 -11.37 19.60
CA ARG A 146 11.68 -11.21 20.92
C ARG A 146 12.73 -11.04 22.02
N ARG A 147 13.84 -11.79 21.95
CA ARG A 147 14.96 -11.64 22.90
C ARG A 147 15.67 -10.28 22.75
N GLU A 148 15.92 -9.83 21.51
CA GLU A 148 16.52 -8.53 21.23
C GLU A 148 15.67 -7.37 21.76
N LEU A 149 14.35 -7.48 21.61
CA LEU A 149 13.36 -6.50 22.09
C LEU A 149 13.04 -6.62 23.60
N GLY A 150 13.56 -7.65 24.29
CA GLY A 150 13.26 -7.88 25.71
C GLY A 150 11.83 -8.34 25.98
N LEU A 151 11.08 -8.76 24.96
CA LEU A 151 9.66 -9.15 25.08
C LEU A 151 9.45 -10.49 25.81
N ARG A 152 10.48 -11.31 25.94
CA ARG A 152 10.40 -12.64 26.57
C ARG A 152 9.19 -13.44 26.05
N ASN A 153 8.29 -13.85 26.95
CA ASN A 153 7.09 -14.66 26.66
C ASN A 153 5.81 -13.83 26.66
N ASP A 154 5.89 -12.55 27.01
CA ASP A 154 4.75 -11.67 27.18
C ASP A 154 4.08 -11.33 25.85
N PRO A 155 2.79 -11.02 25.79
CA PRO A 155 2.15 -10.51 24.59
C PRO A 155 2.80 -9.20 24.13
N ILE A 156 2.65 -8.90 22.86
CA ILE A 156 2.97 -7.56 22.33
C ILE A 156 1.74 -6.70 22.53
N ASP A 157 1.85 -5.64 23.28
CA ASP A 157 0.71 -4.77 23.59
C ASP A 157 0.15 -4.10 22.33
N SER A 158 1.02 -3.50 21.52
CA SER A 158 0.63 -2.90 20.24
C SER A 158 1.67 -3.19 19.16
N MET A 159 1.23 -3.74 18.02
CA MET A 159 2.07 -3.89 16.83
C MET A 159 2.28 -2.55 16.13
N LEU A 160 1.28 -1.66 16.17
CA LEU A 160 1.41 -0.31 15.60
C LEU A 160 2.49 0.49 16.32
N GLU A 161 2.47 0.48 17.65
CA GLU A 161 3.48 1.14 18.49
C GLU A 161 4.88 0.54 18.27
N LEU A 162 4.99 -0.79 18.23
CA LEU A 162 6.26 -1.47 17.98
C LEU A 162 6.85 -1.05 16.64
N LEU A 163 6.05 -1.04 15.57
CA LEU A 163 6.52 -0.69 14.23
C LEU A 163 6.86 0.79 14.11
N ARG A 164 6.02 1.68 14.61
CA ARG A 164 6.23 3.13 14.56
C ARG A 164 7.33 3.58 15.49
N GLY A 165 7.26 3.15 16.75
CA GLY A 165 8.14 3.66 17.82
C GLY A 165 9.52 3.01 17.81
N HIS A 166 9.63 1.68 17.62
CA HIS A 166 10.93 1.00 17.67
C HIS A 166 11.61 0.92 16.29
N PHE A 167 10.85 0.58 15.24
CA PHE A 167 11.41 0.39 13.90
C PHE A 167 11.27 1.61 12.99
N ASP A 168 10.54 2.64 13.40
CA ASP A 168 10.27 3.87 12.63
C ASP A 168 9.74 3.54 11.22
N VAL A 169 8.77 2.60 11.17
CA VAL A 169 8.12 2.14 9.94
C VAL A 169 6.89 2.98 9.66
N LEU A 170 6.76 3.47 8.43
CA LEU A 170 5.56 4.15 7.95
C LEU A 170 4.46 3.12 7.70
N LEU A 171 3.28 3.32 8.28
CA LEU A 171 2.17 2.38 8.17
C LEU A 171 1.02 2.97 7.34
N PHE A 172 0.59 2.22 6.34
CA PHE A 172 -0.48 2.57 5.41
C PHE A 172 -1.54 1.48 5.39
N PHE A 173 -2.80 1.90 5.28
CA PHE A 173 -3.94 0.98 5.25
C PHE A 173 -4.87 1.38 4.12
N VAL A 174 -5.36 0.42 3.36
CA VAL A 174 -6.29 0.66 2.25
C VAL A 174 -7.61 -0.06 2.45
N GLU A 175 -8.69 0.58 1.98
CA GLU A 175 -10.03 0.03 2.03
C GLU A 175 -10.16 -1.24 1.20
N PRO A 176 -11.05 -2.17 1.63
CA PRO A 176 -11.42 -3.31 0.82
C PRO A 176 -11.91 -2.88 -0.57
N GLY A 177 -11.39 -3.53 -1.61
CA GLY A 177 -11.73 -3.24 -3.00
C GLY A 177 -10.82 -2.24 -3.71
N GLN A 178 -9.93 -1.57 -2.99
CA GLN A 178 -8.87 -0.76 -3.62
C GLN A 178 -7.74 -1.63 -4.18
N LEU A 179 -7.45 -2.75 -3.51
CA LEU A 179 -6.53 -3.80 -3.97
C LEU A 179 -7.27 -5.13 -4.10
N ASP A 180 -6.82 -5.98 -5.02
CA ASP A 180 -7.34 -7.34 -5.14
C ASP A 180 -7.17 -8.12 -3.82
N ALA A 181 -8.07 -9.07 -3.59
CA ALA A 181 -8.05 -9.91 -2.39
C ALA A 181 -6.78 -10.77 -2.27
N ALA A 182 -6.12 -11.03 -3.38
CA ALA A 182 -4.85 -11.76 -3.40
C ALA A 182 -3.71 -10.97 -2.77
N VAL A 183 -3.75 -9.63 -2.82
CA VAL A 183 -2.76 -8.75 -2.19
C VAL A 183 -3.19 -8.47 -0.76
N GLN A 184 -2.50 -9.03 0.21
CA GLN A 184 -2.79 -8.83 1.63
C GLN A 184 -2.00 -7.68 2.26
N GLY A 185 -0.80 -7.43 1.76
CA GLY A 185 0.07 -6.37 2.20
C GLY A 185 1.24 -6.18 1.24
N ALA A 186 2.00 -5.15 1.49
CA ALA A 186 3.23 -4.85 0.77
C ALA A 186 4.20 -4.12 1.69
N SER A 187 5.49 -4.26 1.44
CA SER A 187 6.52 -3.57 2.21
C SER A 187 7.65 -3.06 1.33
N THR A 188 8.28 -1.96 1.74
CA THR A 188 9.45 -1.37 1.09
C THR A 188 10.45 -0.85 2.11
N LEU A 189 11.73 -0.85 1.77
CA LEU A 189 12.79 -0.19 2.57
C LEU A 189 13.18 1.18 2.04
N VAL A 190 12.82 1.50 0.81
CA VAL A 190 13.34 2.68 0.10
C VAL A 190 12.18 3.55 -0.37
N PRO A 191 12.25 4.88 -0.17
CA PRO A 191 13.29 5.64 0.54
C PRO A 191 13.24 5.50 2.06
N ARG A 192 12.16 5.00 2.63
CA ARG A 192 11.93 4.73 4.05
C ARG A 192 11.29 3.37 4.25
N PRO A 193 11.54 2.69 5.40
CA PRO A 193 10.78 1.50 5.75
C PRO A 193 9.29 1.80 5.83
N ALA A 194 8.50 1.08 5.07
CA ALA A 194 7.05 1.26 5.04
C ALA A 194 6.32 -0.06 4.82
N ILE A 195 5.12 -0.17 5.37
CA ILE A 195 4.21 -1.29 5.23
C ILE A 195 2.85 -0.78 4.78
N LEU A 196 2.28 -1.43 3.76
CA LEU A 196 0.89 -1.28 3.33
C LEU A 196 0.11 -2.53 3.72
N VAL A 197 -1.07 -2.36 4.31
CA VAL A 197 -2.00 -3.46 4.63
C VAL A 197 -3.33 -3.24 3.92
N ASN A 198 -3.81 -4.28 3.21
CA ASN A 198 -5.14 -4.32 2.60
C ASN A 198 -6.16 -4.86 3.62
N LEU A 199 -7.10 -4.01 4.05
CA LEU A 199 -8.09 -4.31 5.09
C LEU A 199 -9.27 -5.14 4.56
N ILE A 200 -9.01 -6.20 3.81
CA ILE A 200 -10.04 -7.00 3.15
C ILE A 200 -10.70 -8.02 4.10
N GLY A 201 -12.02 -8.14 4.02
CA GLY A 201 -12.79 -9.12 4.79
C GLY A 201 -12.60 -8.96 6.31
N GLY A 202 -12.38 -10.07 7.02
CA GLY A 202 -12.12 -10.07 8.47
C GLY A 202 -10.84 -9.34 8.91
N ARG A 203 -10.03 -8.83 7.97
CA ARG A 203 -8.81 -8.07 8.26
C ARG A 203 -9.05 -6.63 8.69
N ARG A 204 -10.28 -6.16 8.66
CA ARG A 204 -10.68 -4.95 9.40
C ARG A 204 -10.54 -5.13 10.91
N ALA A 205 -10.58 -6.37 11.35
CA ALA A 205 -10.37 -6.69 12.75
C ALA A 205 -8.89 -6.49 13.11
N TRP A 206 -8.62 -5.69 14.12
CA TRP A 206 -7.28 -5.33 14.56
C TRP A 206 -6.37 -6.55 14.82
N TRP A 207 -6.89 -7.63 15.36
CA TRP A 207 -6.13 -8.87 15.61
C TRP A 207 -5.64 -9.55 14.33
N SER A 208 -6.37 -9.43 13.23
CA SER A 208 -5.95 -9.94 11.93
C SER A 208 -4.89 -9.04 11.29
N THR A 209 -5.05 -7.73 11.43
CA THR A 209 -4.08 -6.72 10.95
C THR A 209 -2.72 -6.92 11.62
N ARG A 210 -2.67 -7.25 12.92
CA ARG A 210 -1.43 -7.56 13.65
C ARG A 210 -0.62 -8.67 12.99
N VAL A 211 -1.29 -9.73 12.52
CA VAL A 211 -0.61 -10.84 11.82
C VAL A 211 0.00 -10.36 10.51
N SER A 212 -0.72 -9.53 9.75
CA SER A 212 -0.21 -8.94 8.52
C SER A 212 0.98 -8.02 8.78
N LEU A 213 0.90 -7.16 9.79
CA LEU A 213 1.99 -6.28 10.19
C LEU A 213 3.25 -7.06 10.62
N ALA A 214 3.08 -8.13 11.41
CA ALA A 214 4.19 -8.98 11.81
C ALA A 214 4.81 -9.74 10.62
N HIS A 215 3.99 -10.14 9.65
CA HIS A 215 4.44 -10.76 8.41
C HIS A 215 5.30 -9.81 7.58
N GLU A 216 4.81 -8.60 7.32
CA GLU A 216 5.53 -7.58 6.57
C GLU A 216 6.81 -7.12 7.29
N LEU A 217 6.81 -7.09 8.63
CA LEU A 217 8.01 -6.83 9.42
C LEU A 217 9.11 -7.87 9.13
N CYS A 218 8.76 -9.14 8.95
CA CYS A 218 9.72 -10.17 8.56
C CYS A 218 10.41 -9.81 7.23
N HIS A 219 9.62 -9.39 6.24
CA HIS A 219 10.17 -8.96 4.96
C HIS A 219 11.11 -7.77 5.11
N LEU A 220 10.71 -6.74 5.86
CA LEU A 220 11.55 -5.56 6.09
C LEU A 220 12.87 -5.91 6.75
N LEU A 221 12.88 -6.81 7.73
CA LEU A 221 14.08 -7.12 8.51
C LEU A 221 15.02 -8.09 7.79
N PHE A 222 14.50 -9.04 7.01
CA PHE A 222 15.28 -10.19 6.57
C PHE A 222 15.34 -10.39 5.05
N ASP A 223 14.34 -9.93 4.29
CA ASP A 223 14.24 -10.27 2.89
C ASP A 223 14.83 -9.24 1.94
N PHE A 224 14.91 -7.98 2.37
CA PHE A 224 15.52 -6.90 1.58
C PHE A 224 17.03 -6.81 1.66
N ARG A 225 17.67 -7.39 2.67
CA ARG A 225 19.12 -7.25 2.90
C ARG A 225 19.96 -7.84 1.75
N GLY A 226 20.80 -7.00 1.17
CA GLY A 226 21.77 -7.40 0.15
C GLY A 226 21.25 -7.48 -1.28
N ARG A 227 20.08 -6.98 -1.58
CA ARG A 227 19.50 -6.96 -2.92
C ARG A 227 19.20 -5.56 -3.39
N ALA A 228 19.93 -5.16 -4.41
CA ALA A 228 19.73 -3.90 -5.13
C ALA A 228 18.71 -4.04 -6.28
N GLN A 229 17.79 -5.00 -6.23
CA GLN A 229 16.83 -5.17 -7.32
C GLN A 229 15.40 -4.93 -6.83
N PRO A 230 14.65 -4.05 -7.55
CA PRO A 230 13.24 -3.89 -7.35
C PRO A 230 12.53 -5.19 -7.77
N TYR A 231 11.87 -5.85 -6.84
CA TYR A 231 10.93 -6.87 -7.21
C TYR A 231 9.56 -6.21 -7.45
N LEU A 232 9.44 -5.52 -8.57
CA LEU A 232 8.21 -5.58 -9.31
C LEU A 232 8.14 -7.01 -9.82
N VAL A 233 7.13 -7.75 -9.41
CA VAL A 233 6.90 -9.12 -9.85
C VAL A 233 7.01 -9.15 -11.36
N SER A 234 8.02 -9.85 -11.87
CA SER A 234 8.17 -10.04 -13.31
C SER A 234 6.90 -10.67 -13.85
N PRO A 235 6.29 -10.12 -14.91
CA PRO A 235 5.09 -10.72 -15.48
C PRO A 235 5.37 -12.17 -15.90
N PRO A 236 4.34 -13.04 -15.89
CA PRO A 236 4.45 -14.43 -16.28
C PRO A 236 4.93 -14.53 -17.74
N GLY A 237 6.07 -15.00 -17.93
CA GLY A 237 6.71 -15.15 -19.25
C GLY A 237 8.19 -15.47 -19.14
N SER A 238 8.80 -15.19 -18.00
CA SER A 238 10.22 -15.48 -17.80
C SER A 238 10.55 -16.96 -17.52
N GLY A 239 9.54 -17.83 -17.38
CA GLY A 239 9.74 -19.29 -17.27
C GLY A 239 10.65 -19.77 -16.12
N ASP A 240 11.08 -18.88 -15.24
CA ASP A 240 12.00 -19.23 -14.16
C ASP A 240 11.27 -19.70 -12.91
N TRP A 241 10.94 -21.00 -12.89
CA TRP A 241 10.32 -21.70 -11.76
C TRP A 241 11.10 -21.57 -10.45
N ARG A 242 12.42 -21.27 -10.51
CA ARG A 242 13.27 -21.06 -9.30
C ARG A 242 12.89 -19.81 -8.54
N LEU A 243 12.41 -18.78 -9.23
CA LEU A 243 11.89 -17.56 -8.58
C LEU A 243 10.61 -17.85 -7.82
N VAL A 244 9.69 -18.63 -8.41
CA VAL A 244 8.42 -19.00 -7.77
C VAL A 244 8.65 -19.80 -6.49
N ASP A 245 9.54 -20.79 -6.51
CA ASP A 245 9.85 -21.57 -5.31
C ASP A 245 10.52 -20.74 -4.21
N ARG A 246 11.34 -19.78 -4.60
CA ARG A 246 11.99 -18.87 -3.64
C ARG A 246 10.98 -17.95 -2.96
N PHE A 247 9.97 -17.41 -3.68
CA PHE A 247 8.90 -16.61 -3.08
C PHE A 247 8.10 -17.43 -2.08
N ARG A 248 7.76 -18.67 -2.41
CA ARG A 248 7.06 -19.57 -1.47
C ARG A 248 7.85 -19.78 -0.17
N GLY A 249 9.17 -19.91 -0.26
CA GLY A 249 10.03 -20.03 0.90
C GLY A 249 10.02 -18.78 1.78
N ILE A 250 10.17 -17.60 1.17
CA ILE A 250 10.11 -16.31 1.85
C ILE A 250 8.76 -16.12 2.56
N GLU A 251 7.64 -16.41 1.87
CA GLU A 251 6.29 -16.32 2.43
C GLU A 251 6.05 -17.31 3.58
N ARG A 252 6.55 -18.55 3.48
CA ARG A 252 6.48 -19.54 4.58
C ARG A 252 7.26 -19.06 5.80
N ARG A 253 8.45 -18.48 5.58
CA ARG A 253 9.25 -17.88 6.66
C ARG A 253 8.50 -16.73 7.31
N ALA A 254 7.95 -15.78 6.54
CA ALA A 254 7.25 -14.62 7.06
C ALA A 254 5.97 -15.03 7.82
N ASN A 255 5.22 -16.03 7.33
CA ASN A 255 4.06 -16.57 8.03
C ASN A 255 4.44 -17.23 9.37
N ALA A 256 5.51 -18.04 9.38
CA ALA A 256 6.00 -18.67 10.61
C ALA A 256 6.52 -17.60 11.59
N PHE A 257 7.28 -16.62 11.09
CA PHE A 257 7.76 -15.50 11.90
C PHE A 257 6.59 -14.77 12.58
N ALA A 258 5.57 -14.38 11.82
CA ALA A 258 4.43 -13.64 12.35
C ALA A 258 3.73 -14.37 13.51
N VAL A 259 3.40 -15.65 13.33
CA VAL A 259 2.69 -16.40 14.34
C VAL A 259 3.53 -16.70 15.58
N HIS A 260 4.86 -16.90 15.44
CA HIS A 260 5.75 -17.11 16.57
C HIS A 260 6.19 -15.81 17.25
N LEU A 261 6.20 -14.69 16.52
CA LEU A 261 6.39 -13.36 17.11
C LEU A 261 5.22 -12.98 18.01
N LEU A 262 3.99 -13.19 17.54
CA LEU A 262 2.78 -12.86 18.31
C LEU A 262 2.48 -13.86 19.41
N VAL A 263 2.64 -15.16 19.16
CA VAL A 263 2.30 -16.26 20.09
C VAL A 263 3.52 -17.15 20.32
N PRO A 264 4.46 -16.75 21.19
CA PRO A 264 5.64 -17.55 21.51
C PRO A 264 5.25 -18.85 22.23
N GLY A 265 5.89 -19.98 21.87
CA GLY A 265 5.53 -21.28 22.41
C GLY A 265 5.63 -21.37 23.93
N GLU A 266 6.65 -20.80 24.53
CA GLU A 266 6.80 -20.77 25.99
C GLU A 266 5.69 -19.96 26.68
N GLY A 267 5.33 -18.79 26.12
CA GLY A 267 4.20 -18.00 26.62
C GLY A 267 2.88 -18.76 26.49
N LEU A 268 2.71 -19.49 25.39
CA LEU A 268 1.53 -20.35 25.20
C LEU A 268 1.48 -21.47 26.25
N ARG A 269 2.60 -22.15 26.54
CA ARG A 269 2.67 -23.19 27.61
C ARG A 269 2.35 -22.62 28.99
N GLN A 270 2.87 -21.43 29.30
CA GLN A 270 2.58 -20.74 30.57
C GLN A 270 1.10 -20.40 30.70
N LEU A 271 0.47 -19.92 29.62
CA LEU A 271 -0.96 -19.60 29.64
C LEU A 271 -1.85 -20.84 29.80
N VAL A 272 -1.54 -21.94 29.11
CA VAL A 272 -2.31 -23.18 29.16
C VAL A 272 -2.13 -23.87 30.52
N GLY A 273 -0.91 -23.88 31.07
CA GLY A 273 -0.60 -24.57 32.33
C GLY A 273 -1.05 -26.03 32.34
N ASP A 274 -1.83 -26.41 33.34
CA ASP A 274 -2.38 -27.75 33.49
C ASP A 274 -3.74 -27.95 32.79
N ALA A 275 -4.26 -26.94 32.08
CA ALA A 275 -5.55 -27.02 31.41
C ALA A 275 -5.48 -27.87 30.13
N ALA A 276 -6.63 -28.35 29.68
CA ALA A 276 -6.73 -29.11 28.43
C ALA A 276 -6.52 -28.18 27.21
N PRO A 277 -5.43 -28.36 26.45
CA PRO A 277 -5.08 -27.43 25.35
C PRO A 277 -6.06 -27.47 24.17
N ASP A 278 -6.92 -28.45 24.10
CA ASP A 278 -7.90 -28.68 23.04
C ASP A 278 -9.29 -28.06 23.32
N SER A 279 -9.45 -27.40 24.47
CA SER A 279 -10.74 -26.81 24.88
C SER A 279 -10.97 -25.46 24.22
N ASP A 280 -12.25 -25.09 23.97
CA ASP A 280 -12.61 -23.78 23.41
C ASP A 280 -12.23 -22.64 24.37
N HIS A 281 -12.35 -22.87 25.68
CA HIS A 281 -11.93 -21.87 26.68
C HIS A 281 -10.45 -21.50 26.56
N ILE A 282 -9.56 -22.46 26.27
CA ILE A 282 -8.15 -22.20 26.07
C ILE A 282 -7.92 -21.47 24.73
N ILE A 283 -8.64 -21.82 23.66
CA ILE A 283 -8.56 -21.08 22.39
C ILE A 283 -8.91 -19.60 22.62
N ASP A 284 -10.01 -19.33 23.31
CA ASP A 284 -10.47 -17.97 23.61
C ASP A 284 -9.48 -17.22 24.54
N ALA A 285 -8.89 -17.94 25.52
CA ALA A 285 -7.84 -17.37 26.37
C ALA A 285 -6.59 -16.98 25.57
N VAL A 286 -6.16 -17.81 24.61
CA VAL A 286 -5.04 -17.51 23.71
C VAL A 286 -5.35 -16.30 22.83
N CYS A 287 -6.55 -16.25 22.26
CA CYS A 287 -6.98 -15.12 21.44
C CYS A 287 -6.87 -13.80 22.22
N ARG A 288 -7.49 -13.73 23.39
CA ARG A 288 -7.48 -12.52 24.22
C ARG A 288 -6.10 -12.15 24.74
N HIS A 289 -5.34 -13.14 25.24
CA HIS A 289 -4.03 -12.86 25.85
C HIS A 289 -3.01 -12.36 24.85
N PHE A 290 -2.94 -12.96 23.64
CA PHE A 290 -1.96 -12.61 22.64
C PHE A 290 -2.48 -11.64 21.57
N GLY A 291 -3.76 -11.29 21.61
CA GLY A 291 -4.38 -10.40 20.60
C GLY A 291 -4.31 -10.99 19.19
N VAL A 292 -4.75 -12.23 19.02
CA VAL A 292 -4.74 -12.94 17.73
C VAL A 292 -6.09 -13.61 17.45
N GLY A 293 -6.41 -13.76 16.18
CA GLY A 293 -7.65 -14.44 15.79
C GLY A 293 -7.62 -15.95 16.07
N ARG A 294 -8.82 -16.51 16.16
CA ARG A 294 -9.06 -17.93 16.48
C ARG A 294 -8.26 -18.90 15.58
N THR A 295 -8.12 -18.57 14.30
CA THR A 295 -7.32 -19.36 13.35
C THR A 295 -5.85 -19.49 13.79
N VAL A 296 -5.25 -18.39 14.23
CA VAL A 296 -3.86 -18.38 14.71
C VAL A 296 -3.75 -19.16 16.00
N ALA A 297 -4.67 -18.94 16.95
CA ALA A 297 -4.70 -19.66 18.24
C ALA A 297 -4.78 -21.17 18.03
N ILE A 298 -5.74 -21.65 17.22
CA ILE A 298 -5.94 -23.07 16.92
C ILE A 298 -4.68 -23.69 16.29
N ARG A 299 -4.10 -23.03 15.29
CA ARG A 299 -2.88 -23.53 14.63
C ARG A 299 -1.69 -23.58 15.59
N ARG A 300 -1.52 -22.55 16.44
CA ARG A 300 -0.43 -22.53 17.41
C ARG A 300 -0.58 -23.59 18.50
N LEU A 301 -1.80 -23.79 19.03
CA LEU A 301 -2.10 -24.90 19.95
C LEU A 301 -1.87 -26.26 19.29
N GLY A 302 -2.31 -26.41 18.03
CA GLY A 302 -2.08 -27.62 17.25
C GLY A 302 -0.59 -27.96 17.08
N GLN A 303 0.24 -26.98 16.81
CA GLN A 303 1.70 -27.15 16.68
C GLN A 303 2.37 -27.45 18.02
N GLU A 304 2.04 -26.67 19.05
CA GLU A 304 2.73 -26.75 20.35
C GLU A 304 2.39 -28.02 21.13
N TYR A 305 1.14 -28.52 21.03
CA TYR A 305 0.65 -29.67 21.74
C TYR A 305 0.41 -30.90 20.85
N HIS A 306 0.88 -30.85 19.60
CA HIS A 306 0.75 -31.94 18.62
C HIS A 306 -0.71 -32.42 18.42
N LEU A 307 -1.66 -31.45 18.45
CA LEU A 307 -3.08 -31.78 18.23
C LEU A 307 -3.32 -32.13 16.76
N THR A 308 -4.23 -33.09 16.55
CA THR A 308 -4.47 -33.66 15.22
C THR A 308 -5.04 -32.64 14.22
N GLN A 309 -4.77 -32.84 12.93
CA GLN A 309 -5.35 -32.00 11.88
C GLN A 309 -6.88 -32.01 11.94
N SER A 310 -7.50 -33.17 12.19
CA SER A 310 -8.95 -33.28 12.31
C SER A 310 -9.52 -32.49 13.51
N TRP A 311 -8.75 -32.31 14.58
CA TRP A 311 -9.14 -31.39 15.66
C TRP A 311 -9.11 -29.94 15.19
N GLN A 312 -8.02 -29.53 14.54
CA GLN A 312 -7.88 -28.17 13.98
C GLN A 312 -9.03 -27.85 13.02
N ASP A 313 -9.31 -28.75 12.06
CA ASP A 313 -10.36 -28.56 11.07
C ASP A 313 -11.75 -28.41 11.71
N ARG A 314 -12.06 -29.21 12.75
CA ARG A 314 -13.33 -29.08 13.49
C ARG A 314 -13.44 -27.73 14.22
N LYS A 315 -12.34 -27.27 14.84
CA LYS A 315 -12.33 -26.00 15.59
C LYS A 315 -12.40 -24.78 14.66
N LEU A 316 -11.84 -24.87 13.47
CA LEU A 316 -11.92 -23.83 12.44
C LEU A 316 -13.32 -23.65 11.82
N GLN A 317 -14.22 -24.65 11.97
CA GLN A 317 -15.61 -24.52 11.52
C GLN A 317 -16.48 -23.67 12.45
N VAL A 318 -16.05 -23.44 13.68
CA VAL A 318 -16.75 -22.61 14.65
C VAL A 318 -16.40 -21.14 14.37
N GLN A 319 -17.38 -20.34 13.99
CA GLN A 319 -17.22 -18.90 13.81
C GLN A 319 -17.32 -18.16 15.15
N GLY A 320 -16.51 -17.16 15.32
CA GLY A 320 -16.54 -16.20 16.42
C GLY A 320 -15.12 -15.86 16.87
N ASP A 321 -14.76 -14.60 16.72
CA ASP A 321 -13.62 -13.99 17.40
C ASP A 321 -14.20 -12.97 18.38
N ASP A 322 -14.10 -13.26 19.66
CA ASP A 322 -14.63 -12.44 20.74
C ASP A 322 -13.47 -11.57 21.26
N HIS A 323 -13.26 -10.43 20.61
CA HIS A 323 -12.22 -9.48 20.99
C HIS A 323 -12.83 -8.15 21.42
N ASP A 324 -12.17 -7.49 22.35
CA ASP A 324 -12.51 -6.16 22.80
C ASP A 324 -12.14 -5.13 21.72
N ASP A 325 -13.05 -4.20 21.40
CA ASP A 325 -12.83 -3.12 20.44
C ASP A 325 -11.94 -2.00 21.00
N GLU A 326 -11.65 -1.98 22.29
CA GLU A 326 -10.79 -0.98 22.95
C GLU A 326 -9.28 -1.28 22.89
N HIS A 327 -8.85 -2.18 22.00
CA HIS A 327 -7.42 -2.51 21.86
C HIS A 327 -6.62 -1.35 21.21
N PRO A 328 -5.35 -1.10 21.63
CA PRO A 328 -4.50 -0.04 21.05
C PRO A 328 -4.31 -0.13 19.52
N ASP A 329 -4.39 -1.33 18.95
CA ASP A 329 -4.30 -1.55 17.51
C ASP A 329 -5.67 -1.44 16.78
N ALA A 330 -6.75 -1.05 17.45
CA ALA A 330 -8.08 -0.93 16.83
C ALA A 330 -8.26 0.37 16.02
N ASP A 331 -7.58 1.43 16.42
CA ASP A 331 -7.64 2.72 15.72
C ASP A 331 -6.68 2.74 14.52
N ILE A 332 -7.19 2.33 13.35
CA ILE A 332 -6.44 2.25 12.10
C ILE A 332 -6.91 3.37 11.15
N PRO A 333 -6.05 4.35 10.85
CA PRO A 333 -6.38 5.38 9.88
C PRO A 333 -6.39 4.78 8.47
N VAL A 334 -7.56 4.72 7.85
CA VAL A 334 -7.74 4.11 6.53
C VAL A 334 -7.60 5.13 5.41
N GLY A 335 -6.86 4.77 4.37
CA GLY A 335 -6.54 5.61 3.22
C GLY A 335 -5.06 5.97 3.15
N LEU A 336 -4.47 5.89 1.95
CA LEU A 336 -3.03 6.12 1.76
C LEU A 336 -2.57 7.49 2.28
N ARG A 337 -3.41 8.52 2.14
CA ARG A 337 -3.06 9.89 2.54
C ARG A 337 -3.71 10.34 3.85
N ALA A 338 -4.52 9.49 4.49
CA ALA A 338 -5.27 9.84 5.69
C ALA A 338 -4.43 9.78 6.99
N GLY A 339 -3.58 8.79 7.12
CA GLY A 339 -2.82 8.54 8.35
C GLY A 339 -1.48 9.27 8.38
N VAL A 340 -0.41 8.51 8.14
CA VAL A 340 0.97 8.99 8.29
C VAL A 340 1.31 10.17 7.37
N VAL A 341 0.81 10.21 6.13
CA VAL A 341 1.04 11.33 5.21
C VAL A 341 0.45 12.61 5.79
N ARG A 342 -0.84 12.56 6.20
CA ARG A 342 -1.52 13.70 6.78
C ARG A 342 -0.79 14.24 8.01
N THR A 343 -0.38 13.36 8.92
CA THR A 343 0.37 13.74 10.12
C THR A 343 1.66 14.50 9.80
N TRP A 344 2.42 14.03 8.79
CA TRP A 344 3.65 14.72 8.40
C TRP A 344 3.39 16.01 7.65
N VAL A 345 2.36 16.09 6.82
CA VAL A 345 1.93 17.32 6.14
C VAL A 345 1.51 18.37 7.18
N GLU A 346 0.67 18.02 8.15
CA GLU A 346 0.23 18.91 9.23
C GLU A 346 1.42 19.46 10.03
N ARG A 347 2.34 18.58 10.41
CA ARG A 347 3.56 18.99 11.11
C ARG A 347 4.44 19.93 10.30
N ALA A 348 4.63 19.65 9.01
CA ALA A 348 5.45 20.48 8.12
C ALA A 348 4.78 21.83 7.83
N PHE A 349 3.47 21.84 7.67
CA PHE A 349 2.69 23.06 7.50
C PHE A 349 2.77 23.95 8.75
N ALA A 350 2.55 23.39 9.93
CA ALA A 350 2.67 24.11 11.21
C ALA A 350 4.08 24.72 11.44
N GLN A 351 5.12 24.12 10.86
CA GLN A 351 6.49 24.64 10.94
C GLN A 351 6.87 25.55 9.76
N GLY A 352 5.93 25.85 8.85
CA GLY A 352 6.17 26.68 7.67
C GLY A 352 7.10 26.07 6.64
N VAL A 353 7.29 24.76 6.66
CA VAL A 353 8.12 24.01 5.69
C VAL A 353 7.34 23.70 4.41
N LEU A 354 6.03 23.48 4.54
CA LEU A 354 5.09 23.37 3.42
C LEU A 354 4.15 24.56 3.39
N ASP A 355 3.81 25.02 2.19
CA ASP A 355 2.70 25.95 1.99
C ASP A 355 1.37 25.20 1.75
N GLY A 356 0.26 25.97 1.64
CA GLY A 356 -1.05 25.40 1.46
C GLY A 356 -1.27 24.72 0.10
N LEU A 357 -0.51 25.09 -0.95
CA LEU A 357 -0.58 24.46 -2.26
C LEU A 357 0.19 23.13 -2.27
N GLU A 358 1.37 23.11 -1.69
CA GLU A 358 2.15 21.89 -1.49
C GLU A 358 1.37 20.88 -0.65
N ALA A 359 0.79 21.32 0.47
CA ALA A 359 -0.03 20.49 1.35
C ALA A 359 -1.24 19.87 0.60
N ARG A 360 -1.94 20.66 -0.22
CA ARG A 360 -3.04 20.17 -1.07
C ARG A 360 -2.57 19.12 -2.06
N SER A 361 -1.45 19.37 -2.73
CA SER A 361 -0.87 18.46 -3.71
C SER A 361 -0.53 17.11 -3.08
N ILE A 362 0.17 17.12 -1.95
CA ILE A 362 0.58 15.89 -1.26
C ILE A 362 -0.63 15.13 -0.72
N LEU A 363 -1.65 15.81 -0.18
CA LEU A 363 -2.89 15.20 0.31
C LEU A 363 -3.87 14.83 -0.80
N ASN A 364 -3.55 15.16 -2.06
CA ASN A 364 -4.40 14.97 -3.23
C ASN A 364 -5.79 15.64 -3.06
N ILE A 365 -5.80 16.84 -2.48
CA ILE A 365 -7.02 17.62 -2.28
C ILE A 365 -7.17 18.61 -3.42
N PRO A 366 -8.26 18.52 -4.19
CA PRO A 366 -8.49 19.42 -5.32
C PRO A 366 -8.43 20.90 -4.91
N ILE A 367 -7.87 21.74 -5.78
CA ILE A 367 -7.64 23.16 -5.49
C ILE A 367 -8.92 23.94 -5.13
N HIS A 368 -10.08 23.49 -5.63
CA HIS A 368 -11.38 24.12 -5.37
C HIS A 368 -12.06 23.66 -4.06
N GLN A 369 -11.50 22.65 -3.37
CA GLN A 369 -12.01 22.20 -2.09
C GLN A 369 -11.29 22.92 -0.94
N PRO A 370 -11.95 23.23 0.17
CA PRO A 370 -11.28 23.71 1.37
C PRO A 370 -10.33 22.64 1.91
N LEU A 371 -9.24 23.05 2.50
CA LEU A 371 -8.30 22.17 3.18
C LEU A 371 -8.23 22.55 4.65
N GLU A 372 -8.62 21.64 5.53
CA GLU A 372 -8.44 21.78 6.96
C GLU A 372 -7.14 21.10 7.39
N ILE A 373 -6.25 21.88 7.95
CA ILE A 373 -4.95 21.43 8.46
C ILE A 373 -4.75 22.03 9.85
N ASP A 374 -4.53 21.21 10.87
CA ASP A 374 -4.22 21.62 12.25
C ASP A 374 -5.21 22.69 12.77
N ASP A 375 -6.53 22.41 12.61
CA ASP A 375 -7.64 23.32 12.93
C ASP A 375 -7.67 24.63 12.12
N ILE A 376 -6.81 24.77 11.11
CA ILE A 376 -6.81 25.91 10.22
C ILE A 376 -7.54 25.55 8.92
N LEU A 377 -8.65 26.24 8.67
CA LEU A 377 -9.36 26.12 7.40
C LEU A 377 -8.69 26.99 6.34
N LEU A 378 -8.03 26.36 5.37
CA LEU A 378 -7.49 27.02 4.20
C LEU A 378 -8.54 27.09 3.11
N GLU A 379 -9.06 28.27 2.86
CA GLU A 379 -9.94 28.49 1.72
C GLU A 379 -9.25 28.13 0.40
N PRO A 380 -9.99 27.73 -0.62
CA PRO A 380 -9.45 27.50 -1.94
C PRO A 380 -8.68 28.75 -2.40
N PRO A 381 -7.49 28.61 -3.00
CA PRO A 381 -6.76 29.75 -3.51
C PRO A 381 -7.60 30.47 -4.57
N LEU A 382 -7.42 31.78 -4.67
CA LEU A 382 -8.07 32.59 -5.72
C LEU A 382 -7.58 32.08 -7.08
N ILE A 383 -8.43 31.38 -7.78
CA ILE A 383 -8.22 30.93 -9.16
C ILE A 383 -9.12 31.75 -10.08
N SER A 384 -8.75 31.89 -11.34
CA SER A 384 -9.61 32.56 -12.30
C SER A 384 -10.95 31.84 -12.42
N GLU A 385 -12.03 32.58 -12.70
CA GLU A 385 -13.35 31.95 -12.91
C GLU A 385 -13.29 30.88 -14.01
N GLU A 386 -12.48 31.09 -15.04
CA GLU A 386 -12.25 30.08 -16.08
C GLU A 386 -11.63 28.80 -15.52
N GLN A 387 -10.60 28.93 -14.68
CA GLN A 387 -9.94 27.78 -14.06
C GLN A 387 -10.88 27.05 -13.09
N ALA A 388 -11.68 27.79 -12.34
CA ALA A 388 -12.70 27.20 -11.47
C ALA A 388 -13.73 26.41 -12.28
N ALA A 389 -14.20 26.97 -13.41
CA ALA A 389 -15.12 26.28 -14.31
C ALA A 389 -14.53 24.99 -14.88
N ARG A 390 -13.28 25.02 -15.31
CA ARG A 390 -12.54 23.85 -15.83
C ARG A 390 -12.46 22.74 -14.77
N THR A 391 -11.98 23.08 -13.60
CA THR A 391 -11.79 22.12 -12.49
C THR A 391 -13.11 21.48 -12.06
N LYS A 392 -14.19 22.26 -11.96
CA LYS A 392 -15.54 21.75 -11.63
C LYS A 392 -16.06 20.81 -12.70
N ALA A 393 -15.89 21.16 -13.97
CA ALA A 393 -16.35 20.33 -15.08
C ALA A 393 -15.59 19.00 -15.15
N GLU A 394 -14.27 19.01 -14.93
CA GLU A 394 -13.44 17.80 -14.87
C GLU A 394 -13.87 16.89 -13.70
N ALA A 395 -14.05 17.47 -12.51
CA ALA A 395 -14.52 16.73 -11.33
C ALA A 395 -15.87 16.06 -11.59
N PHE A 396 -16.83 16.78 -12.17
CA PHE A 396 -18.13 16.24 -12.52
C PHE A 396 -18.05 15.07 -13.51
N VAL A 397 -17.25 15.20 -14.56
CA VAL A 397 -17.06 14.14 -15.56
C VAL A 397 -16.43 12.91 -14.92
N TYR A 398 -15.47 13.09 -14.01
CA TYR A 398 -14.87 11.99 -13.25
C TYR A 398 -15.86 11.29 -12.32
N GLU A 399 -16.65 12.05 -11.55
CA GLU A 399 -17.70 11.55 -10.65
C GLU A 399 -18.80 10.81 -11.42
N SER A 400 -19.05 11.21 -12.67
CA SER A 400 -19.97 10.53 -13.58
C SER A 400 -19.44 9.20 -14.16
N GLY A 401 -18.30 8.73 -13.69
CA GLY A 401 -17.72 7.42 -14.05
C GLY A 401 -16.84 7.43 -15.31
N TYR A 402 -16.57 8.60 -15.88
CA TYR A 402 -15.61 8.71 -16.98
C TYR A 402 -14.19 8.81 -16.44
N ARG A 403 -13.23 8.36 -17.21
CA ARG A 403 -11.81 8.44 -16.85
C ARG A 403 -11.13 9.58 -17.59
N ASP A 404 -10.04 10.07 -17.01
CA ASP A 404 -9.14 11.08 -17.59
C ASP A 404 -9.83 12.34 -18.10
N PRO A 405 -10.65 12.98 -17.32
CA PRO A 405 -11.24 14.23 -17.71
C PRO A 405 -10.14 15.28 -17.90
N CYS A 406 -10.17 15.96 -19.05
CA CYS A 406 -9.26 17.05 -19.37
C CYS A 406 -10.03 18.14 -20.10
N SER A 407 -10.11 19.31 -19.50
CA SER A 407 -10.78 20.45 -20.11
C SER A 407 -9.98 20.99 -21.30
N GLU A 408 -10.58 20.96 -22.49
CA GLU A 408 -9.97 21.48 -23.73
C GLU A 408 -10.28 22.96 -23.92
N ALA A 409 -11.52 23.36 -23.67
CA ALA A 409 -11.97 24.73 -23.80
C ALA A 409 -13.00 25.10 -22.73
N ALA A 410 -12.90 26.30 -22.18
CA ALA A 410 -13.92 26.87 -21.33
C ALA A 410 -14.38 28.21 -21.90
N ARG A 411 -15.69 28.44 -21.98
CA ARG A 411 -16.26 29.67 -22.56
C ARG A 411 -17.32 30.20 -21.61
N ARG A 412 -17.21 31.46 -21.29
CA ARG A 412 -18.24 32.19 -20.56
C ARG A 412 -19.45 32.43 -21.47
N THR A 413 -20.62 32.21 -20.97
CA THR A 413 -21.91 32.44 -21.65
C THR A 413 -22.77 33.36 -20.79
N ASP A 414 -23.91 33.83 -21.33
CA ASP A 414 -24.82 34.70 -20.59
C ASP A 414 -25.43 34.02 -19.35
N THR A 415 -25.42 32.67 -19.32
CA THR A 415 -26.01 31.85 -18.25
C THR A 415 -24.96 31.14 -17.38
N GLY A 416 -23.68 31.40 -17.55
CA GLY A 416 -22.59 30.77 -16.79
C GLY A 416 -21.44 30.33 -17.68
N TRP A 417 -21.04 29.05 -17.56
CA TRP A 417 -19.87 28.50 -18.27
C TRP A 417 -20.24 27.27 -19.08
N THR A 418 -19.62 27.14 -20.23
CA THR A 418 -19.62 25.90 -21.02
C THR A 418 -18.18 25.40 -21.13
N VAL A 419 -17.94 24.18 -20.69
CA VAL A 419 -16.59 23.56 -20.68
C VAL A 419 -16.63 22.28 -21.49
N ASP A 420 -15.76 22.20 -22.49
CA ASP A 420 -15.54 20.99 -23.27
C ASP A 420 -14.51 20.12 -22.54
N VAL A 421 -14.93 18.94 -22.07
CA VAL A 421 -14.08 18.03 -21.30
C VAL A 421 -13.88 16.75 -22.11
N ARG A 422 -12.64 16.49 -22.53
CA ARG A 422 -12.26 15.22 -23.13
C ARG A 422 -12.13 14.18 -22.02
N CYS A 423 -12.67 13.00 -22.24
CA CYS A 423 -12.65 11.92 -21.27
C CYS A 423 -12.69 10.54 -21.96
N VAL A 424 -12.49 9.48 -21.18
CA VAL A 424 -12.56 8.11 -21.66
C VAL A 424 -13.75 7.41 -21.02
N GLN A 425 -14.60 6.81 -21.84
CA GLN A 425 -15.63 5.88 -21.40
C GLN A 425 -14.99 4.49 -21.27
N VAL A 426 -15.19 3.83 -20.13
CA VAL A 426 -14.53 2.54 -19.83
C VAL A 426 -15.17 1.39 -20.59
N GLU A 427 -16.53 1.38 -20.71
CA GLU A 427 -17.27 0.34 -21.41
C GLU A 427 -18.41 0.92 -22.26
N PRO A 428 -18.37 0.78 -23.61
CA PRO A 428 -17.22 0.36 -24.44
C PRO A 428 -16.10 1.41 -24.39
N HIS A 429 -14.87 0.97 -24.50
CA HIS A 429 -13.73 1.90 -24.45
C HIS A 429 -13.79 2.90 -25.61
N ALA A 430 -14.05 4.15 -25.30
CA ALA A 430 -14.18 5.22 -26.28
C ALA A 430 -13.70 6.57 -25.73
N ARG A 431 -13.00 7.33 -26.55
CA ARG A 431 -12.72 8.74 -26.25
C ARG A 431 -13.91 9.59 -26.65
N LEU A 432 -14.34 10.42 -25.72
CA LEU A 432 -15.48 11.29 -25.87
C LEU A 432 -15.11 12.70 -25.44
N THR A 433 -15.81 13.69 -26.00
CA THR A 433 -15.84 15.04 -25.41
C THR A 433 -17.22 15.27 -24.81
N LYS A 434 -17.25 15.55 -23.51
CA LYS A 434 -18.46 15.94 -22.79
C LYS A 434 -18.52 17.45 -22.72
N VAL A 435 -19.69 18.00 -22.94
CA VAL A 435 -19.93 19.43 -22.80
C VAL A 435 -20.63 19.68 -21.47
N VAL A 436 -19.91 20.20 -20.49
CA VAL A 436 -20.43 20.49 -19.17
C VAL A 436 -20.87 21.96 -19.11
N ARG A 437 -22.11 22.19 -18.66
CA ARG A 437 -22.66 23.54 -18.46
C ARG A 437 -22.78 23.82 -16.98
N LEU A 438 -22.20 24.92 -16.55
CA LEU A 438 -22.21 25.37 -15.16
C LEU A 438 -22.87 26.74 -15.04
N SER A 439 -23.56 26.99 -13.93
CA SER A 439 -24.04 28.32 -13.56
C SER A 439 -22.89 29.30 -13.33
N PRO A 440 -23.17 30.61 -13.17
CA PRO A 440 -22.13 31.57 -12.77
C PRO A 440 -21.46 31.20 -11.43
N GLU A 441 -22.17 30.50 -10.55
CA GLU A 441 -21.70 30.01 -9.25
C GLU A 441 -21.07 28.60 -9.33
N PHE A 442 -20.83 28.11 -10.54
CA PHE A 442 -20.25 26.78 -10.84
C PHE A 442 -21.11 25.58 -10.41
N GLU A 443 -22.43 25.77 -10.32
CA GLU A 443 -23.38 24.67 -10.17
C GLU A 443 -23.69 24.03 -11.53
N LEU A 444 -23.87 22.70 -11.53
CA LEU A 444 -24.15 21.95 -12.76
C LEU A 444 -25.54 22.30 -13.31
N LEU A 445 -25.57 22.78 -14.55
CA LEU A 445 -26.82 23.03 -15.29
C LEU A 445 -27.18 21.92 -16.28
N GLY A 446 -26.20 21.09 -16.67
CA GLY A 446 -26.35 19.96 -17.58
C GLY A 446 -25.03 19.52 -18.21
N SER A 447 -25.04 18.31 -18.74
CA SER A 447 -23.87 17.70 -19.39
C SER A 447 -24.26 16.98 -20.67
#